data_31324a3d08800d649330d4f8a76a0f63
#
_entry.id   31324a3d08800d649330d4f8a76a0f63
#
_cell.length_a   1.000
_cell.length_b   1.000
_cell.length_c   1.000
_cell.angle_alpha   90.00
_cell.angle_beta   90.00
_cell.angle_gamma   90.00
#
_symmetry.space_group_name_H-M   'P 1'
#
loop_
_entity.id
_entity.type
_entity.pdbx_description
1 polymer ?
#
loop_
_entity_poly.entity_id
_entity_poly.type
_entity_poly.pdbx_seq_one_letter_code
_entity_poly.pdbx_strand_id
1 'polypeptide(L)'
;VQATIPLMPADFEELLSQMLQDGRKQLWLMTAMIGFYGLREGEICLLDVDENGDVYVGGELKRDVRALQSGAEKEERLALGLDLKGQPGEARRVAQLFRSGQIGLPKAVKNQIDKVSERNSYREVGAAYAQILKRYKPWQELVKRNPGLRPYGLRHGWAWRAHKYSSRPLHYSQAAAFMGHSVETHLKYYSSWVNRKELEEAGKKYNEALQSA
;
A
#
# COMPACT_ATOMS: atom_id res chain seq x y z
N VAL A 1 -20.19 2.56 -8.34
CA VAL A 1 -18.83 2.30 -7.82
C VAL A 1 -18.88 2.57 -6.33
N GLN A 2 -18.55 1.57 -5.50
CA GLN A 2 -18.51 1.75 -4.05
C GLN A 2 -17.40 2.75 -3.70
N ALA A 3 -17.69 3.71 -2.82
CA ALA A 3 -16.73 4.74 -2.44
C ALA A 3 -15.43 4.11 -1.88
N THR A 4 -14.31 4.63 -2.32
CA THR A 4 -13.00 4.21 -1.86
C THR A 4 -12.72 4.85 -0.50
N ILE A 5 -12.59 4.03 0.54
CA ILE A 5 -12.34 4.51 1.91
C ILE A 5 -10.87 4.26 2.25
N PRO A 6 -10.04 5.31 2.30
CA PRO A 6 -8.65 5.19 2.72
C PRO A 6 -8.54 5.07 4.24
N LEU A 7 -7.60 4.27 4.72
CA LEU A 7 -7.15 4.37 6.10
C LEU A 7 -6.32 5.64 6.24
N MET A 8 -6.81 6.60 7.03
CA MET A 8 -6.19 7.90 7.19
C MET A 8 -4.87 7.81 7.98
N PRO A 9 -3.92 8.73 7.79
CA PRO A 9 -2.59 8.68 8.42
C PRO A 9 -2.63 8.51 9.94
N ALA A 10 -3.47 9.24 10.64
CA ALA A 10 -3.59 9.15 12.11
C ALA A 10 -4.09 7.77 12.56
N ASP A 11 -5.10 7.22 11.87
CA ASP A 11 -5.63 5.88 12.16
C ASP A 11 -4.60 4.79 11.82
N PHE A 12 -3.80 4.99 10.76
CA PHE A 12 -2.72 4.07 10.40
C PHE A 12 -1.62 4.06 11.45
N GLU A 13 -1.19 5.23 11.92
CA GLU A 13 -0.20 5.36 13.00
C GLU A 13 -0.69 4.73 14.31
N GLU A 14 -1.93 5.03 14.71
CA GLU A 14 -2.57 4.43 15.89
C GLU A 14 -2.61 2.90 15.80
N LEU A 15 -3.02 2.36 14.66
CA LEU A 15 -3.12 0.92 14.42
C LEU A 15 -1.75 0.23 14.57
N LEU A 16 -0.70 0.79 13.95
CA LEU A 16 0.65 0.24 14.05
C LEU A 16 1.18 0.31 15.49
N SER A 17 0.97 1.43 16.18
CA SER A 17 1.37 1.60 17.57
C SER A 17 0.68 0.57 18.47
N GLN A 18 -0.63 0.38 18.32
CA GLN A 18 -1.39 -0.59 19.10
C GLN A 18 -0.93 -2.03 18.84
N MET A 19 -0.60 -2.39 17.60
CA MET A 19 -0.08 -3.73 17.30
C MET A 19 1.24 -4.01 18.02
N LEU A 20 2.13 -3.02 18.15
CA LEU A 20 3.37 -3.16 18.88
C LEU A 20 3.13 -3.28 20.39
N GLN A 21 2.24 -2.46 20.94
CA GLN A 21 1.87 -2.52 22.38
C GLN A 21 1.26 -3.87 22.74
N ASP A 22 0.46 -4.44 21.86
CA ASP A 22 -0.18 -5.76 22.03
C ASP A 22 0.79 -6.93 21.72
N GLY A 23 2.07 -6.65 21.42
CA GLY A 23 3.06 -7.67 21.07
C GLY A 23 2.81 -8.38 19.74
N ARG A 24 1.95 -7.84 18.89
CA ARG A 24 1.55 -8.44 17.60
C ARG A 24 2.54 -8.11 16.47
N LYS A 25 3.84 -8.32 16.73
CA LYS A 25 4.95 -7.91 15.84
C LYS A 25 4.82 -8.43 14.41
N GLN A 26 4.38 -9.68 14.23
CA GLN A 26 4.22 -10.28 12.88
C GLN A 26 3.08 -9.60 12.10
N LEU A 27 1.95 -9.33 12.76
CA LEU A 27 0.83 -8.61 12.15
C LEU A 27 1.23 -7.16 11.86
N TRP A 28 1.95 -6.52 12.79
CA TRP A 28 2.50 -5.18 12.61
C TRP A 28 3.39 -5.08 11.37
N LEU A 29 4.37 -5.99 11.21
CA LEU A 29 5.27 -5.95 10.07
C LEU A 29 4.52 -6.04 8.74
N MET A 30 3.59 -6.98 8.62
CA MET A 30 2.80 -7.15 7.40
C MET A 30 1.91 -5.94 7.13
N THR A 31 1.23 -5.40 8.16
CA THR A 31 0.38 -4.22 8.04
C THR A 31 1.20 -2.98 7.67
N ALA A 32 2.38 -2.81 8.26
CA ALA A 32 3.29 -1.72 7.95
C ALA A 32 3.80 -1.80 6.50
N MET A 33 4.23 -2.97 6.04
CA MET A 33 4.64 -3.17 4.64
C MET A 33 3.52 -2.82 3.67
N ILE A 34 2.32 -3.34 3.90
CA ILE A 34 1.16 -3.05 3.04
C ILE A 34 0.83 -1.56 3.02
N GLY A 35 0.78 -0.93 4.18
CA GLY A 35 0.38 0.47 4.31
C GLY A 35 1.45 1.45 3.83
N PHE A 36 2.72 1.27 4.20
CA PHE A 36 3.80 2.15 3.76
C PHE A 36 4.07 2.08 2.26
N TYR A 37 3.94 0.90 1.64
CA TYR A 37 4.28 0.66 0.24
C TYR A 37 3.07 0.53 -0.69
N GLY A 38 1.86 0.67 -0.19
CA GLY A 38 0.63 0.62 -0.99
C GLY A 38 0.41 -0.72 -1.69
N LEU A 39 0.81 -1.82 -1.05
CA LEU A 39 0.73 -3.16 -1.63
C LEU A 39 -0.71 -3.70 -1.65
N ARG A 40 -0.99 -4.60 -2.58
CA ARG A 40 -2.10 -5.54 -2.39
C ARG A 40 -1.67 -6.56 -1.34
N GLU A 41 -2.60 -7.02 -0.53
CA GLU A 41 -2.28 -7.89 0.62
C GLU A 41 -1.53 -9.17 0.20
N GLY A 42 -1.86 -9.72 -0.96
CA GLY A 42 -1.19 -10.91 -1.50
C GLY A 42 0.19 -10.64 -2.10
N GLU A 43 0.53 -9.39 -2.43
CA GLU A 43 1.83 -9.05 -3.01
C GLU A 43 3.00 -9.23 -2.01
N ILE A 44 2.71 -9.42 -0.74
CA ILE A 44 3.73 -9.67 0.28
C ILE A 44 4.64 -10.88 -0.03
N CYS A 45 4.14 -11.88 -0.74
CA CYS A 45 4.91 -13.04 -1.15
C CYS A 45 5.75 -12.82 -2.43
N LEU A 46 5.62 -11.67 -3.07
CA LEU A 46 6.30 -11.31 -4.30
C LEU A 46 7.35 -10.21 -4.08
N LEU A 47 7.62 -9.85 -2.82
CA LEU A 47 8.52 -8.76 -2.51
C LEU A 47 9.97 -9.22 -2.57
N ASP A 48 10.78 -8.40 -3.22
CA ASP A 48 12.22 -8.33 -3.03
C ASP A 48 12.58 -6.98 -2.41
N VAL A 49 13.50 -7.00 -1.46
CA VAL A 49 14.03 -5.79 -0.81
C VAL A 49 15.52 -5.81 -0.96
N ASP A 50 16.07 -4.85 -1.67
CA ASP A 50 17.49 -4.76 -1.92
C ASP A 50 18.31 -4.29 -0.69
N GLU A 51 19.62 -4.18 -0.86
CA GLU A 51 20.54 -3.74 0.20
C GLU A 51 20.29 -2.30 0.66
N ASN A 52 19.76 -1.47 -0.23
CA ASN A 52 19.43 -0.08 0.06
C ASN A 52 18.09 0.07 0.77
N GLY A 53 17.30 -1.02 0.86
CA GLY A 53 15.94 -1.00 1.39
C GLY A 53 14.89 -0.57 0.37
N ASP A 54 15.23 -0.58 -0.92
CA ASP A 54 14.27 -0.36 -1.99
C ASP A 54 13.44 -1.64 -2.20
N VAL A 55 12.14 -1.46 -2.40
CA VAL A 55 11.16 -2.56 -2.43
C VAL A 55 10.66 -2.76 -3.86
N TYR A 56 10.79 -3.97 -4.33
CA TYR A 56 10.30 -4.40 -5.64
C TYR A 56 9.21 -5.45 -5.49
N VAL A 57 8.23 -5.40 -6.37
CA VAL A 57 7.17 -6.42 -6.47
C VAL A 57 7.40 -7.22 -7.74
N GLY A 58 7.80 -8.47 -7.58
CA GLY A 58 8.14 -9.35 -8.68
C GLY A 58 6.96 -9.72 -9.58
N GLY A 59 7.32 -10.07 -10.82
CA GLY A 59 6.38 -10.35 -11.90
C GLY A 59 5.96 -11.81 -12.06
N GLU A 60 6.71 -12.76 -11.53
CA GLU A 60 6.64 -14.18 -11.91
C GLU A 60 5.27 -14.86 -11.69
N LEU A 61 4.48 -14.43 -10.72
CA LEU A 61 3.20 -15.06 -10.40
C LEU A 61 1.97 -14.40 -11.05
N LYS A 62 2.11 -13.21 -11.61
CA LYS A 62 1.05 -12.60 -12.41
C LYS A 62 1.23 -12.92 -13.89
N ARG A 63 0.91 -14.12 -14.26
CA ARG A 63 0.56 -14.41 -15.64
C ARG A 63 -0.80 -13.77 -15.91
N ASP A 64 -0.77 -12.49 -16.27
CA ASP A 64 -1.91 -11.87 -16.93
C ASP A 64 -2.13 -12.68 -18.21
N VAL A 65 -3.35 -13.16 -18.44
CA VAL A 65 -3.70 -13.95 -19.63
C VAL A 65 -3.30 -13.20 -20.92
N ARG A 66 -3.31 -11.86 -20.88
CA ARG A 66 -2.83 -10.99 -21.96
C ARG A 66 -1.29 -10.99 -22.11
N ALA A 67 -0.54 -11.07 -21.03
CA ALA A 67 0.93 -11.15 -21.08
C ALA A 67 1.39 -12.53 -21.58
N LEU A 68 0.67 -13.60 -21.27
CA LEU A 68 0.88 -14.94 -21.84
C LEU A 68 0.68 -14.96 -23.36
N GLN A 69 -0.26 -14.17 -23.86
CA GLN A 69 -0.52 -14.04 -25.30
C GLN A 69 0.52 -13.19 -26.05
N SER A 70 1.21 -12.29 -25.33
CA SER A 70 2.23 -11.40 -25.93
C SER A 70 3.67 -11.88 -25.71
N GLY A 71 3.91 -12.93 -24.91
CA GLY A 71 5.26 -13.41 -24.60
C GLY A 71 6.12 -12.42 -23.78
N ALA A 72 5.54 -11.35 -23.27
CA ALA A 72 6.26 -10.35 -22.49
C ALA A 72 6.43 -10.82 -21.04
N GLU A 73 7.68 -10.90 -20.57
CA GLU A 73 7.98 -11.01 -19.14
C GLU A 73 7.46 -9.76 -18.44
N LYS A 74 6.77 -9.94 -17.32
CA LYS A 74 6.32 -8.82 -16.54
C LYS A 74 7.48 -8.30 -15.71
N GLU A 75 7.92 -7.08 -16.03
CA GLU A 75 8.95 -6.39 -15.28
C GLU A 75 8.57 -6.24 -13.80
N GLU A 76 9.58 -6.34 -12.95
CA GLU A 76 9.45 -5.98 -11.54
C GLU A 76 9.05 -4.50 -11.42
N ARG A 77 8.19 -4.24 -10.46
CA ARG A 77 7.74 -2.88 -10.18
C ARG A 77 8.39 -2.37 -8.89
N LEU A 78 9.00 -1.20 -8.96
CA LEU A 78 9.40 -0.46 -7.76
C LEU A 78 8.15 -0.04 -6.97
N ALA A 79 8.11 -0.37 -5.69
CA ALA A 79 7.11 0.11 -4.75
C ALA A 79 7.71 1.24 -3.90
N LEU A 80 7.08 2.41 -3.87
CA LEU A 80 7.57 3.55 -3.12
C LEU A 80 7.04 3.54 -1.68
N GLY A 81 7.94 3.56 -0.70
CA GLY A 81 7.60 3.78 0.70
C GLY A 81 7.26 5.24 0.98
N LEU A 82 6.07 5.49 1.53
CA LEU A 82 5.64 6.83 1.96
C LEU A 82 5.63 6.91 3.48
N ASP A 83 6.55 7.69 4.04
CA ASP A 83 6.64 7.93 5.48
C ASP A 83 5.41 8.67 6.03
N LEU A 84 5.18 8.54 7.33
CA LEU A 84 4.29 9.41 8.07
C LEU A 84 5.03 10.68 8.52
N LYS A 85 4.31 11.78 8.69
CA LYS A 85 4.87 13.03 9.21
C LYS A 85 5.47 12.79 10.60
N GLY A 86 6.67 13.32 10.83
CA GLY A 86 7.41 13.10 12.08
C GLY A 86 8.12 11.75 12.19
N GLN A 87 8.04 10.88 11.17
CA GLN A 87 8.68 9.56 11.15
C GLN A 87 9.53 9.37 9.89
N PRO A 88 10.54 10.21 9.64
CA PRO A 88 11.38 10.12 8.45
C PRO A 88 12.15 8.80 8.42
N GLY A 89 12.16 8.13 7.27
CA GLY A 89 12.88 6.86 7.05
C GLY A 89 12.17 5.63 7.61
N GLU A 90 10.97 5.76 8.17
CA GLU A 90 10.26 4.64 8.80
C GLU A 90 9.86 3.56 7.80
N ALA A 91 9.38 3.93 6.60
CA ALA A 91 9.06 2.97 5.56
C ALA A 91 10.30 2.11 5.19
N ARG A 92 11.44 2.74 5.00
CA ARG A 92 12.71 2.05 4.70
C ARG A 92 13.14 1.13 5.85
N ARG A 93 13.03 1.59 7.08
CA ARG A 93 13.34 0.79 8.27
C ARG A 93 12.47 -0.48 8.32
N VAL A 94 11.18 -0.35 8.03
CA VAL A 94 10.25 -1.49 7.98
C VAL A 94 10.64 -2.48 6.88
N ALA A 95 11.01 -1.99 5.69
CA ALA A 95 11.49 -2.84 4.59
C ALA A 95 12.77 -3.60 4.97
N GLN A 96 13.71 -2.96 5.64
CA GLN A 96 14.95 -3.59 6.11
C GLN A 96 14.66 -4.66 7.19
N LEU A 97 13.70 -4.43 8.08
CA LEU A 97 13.24 -5.45 9.04
C LEU A 97 12.59 -6.63 8.32
N PHE A 98 11.79 -6.38 7.30
CA PHE A 98 11.21 -7.44 6.48
C PHE A 98 12.31 -8.27 5.81
N ARG A 99 13.28 -7.63 5.17
CA ARG A 99 14.43 -8.29 4.52
C ARG A 99 15.25 -9.12 5.50
N SER A 100 15.49 -8.61 6.71
CA SER A 100 16.32 -9.29 7.72
C SER A 100 15.74 -10.61 8.22
N GLY A 101 14.43 -10.83 8.07
CA GLY A 101 13.74 -11.99 8.60
C GLY A 101 13.67 -12.07 10.14
N GLN A 102 14.14 -11.03 10.86
CA GLN A 102 14.09 -11.00 12.35
C GLN A 102 12.66 -11.06 12.87
N ILE A 103 11.73 -10.48 12.16
CA ILE A 103 10.29 -10.57 12.41
C ILE A 103 9.68 -11.32 11.24
N GLY A 104 9.10 -12.48 11.51
CA GLY A 104 8.41 -13.26 10.49
C GLY A 104 7.02 -12.72 10.16
N LEU A 105 6.39 -13.30 9.15
CA LEU A 105 4.97 -13.07 8.85
C LEU A 105 4.08 -13.96 9.72
N PRO A 106 2.79 -13.61 9.89
CA PRO A 106 1.85 -14.45 10.65
C PRO A 106 1.81 -15.89 10.10
N LYS A 107 1.75 -16.88 10.98
CA LYS A 107 1.81 -18.31 10.61
C LYS A 107 0.76 -18.68 9.54
N ALA A 108 -0.46 -18.19 9.66
CA ALA A 108 -1.51 -18.47 8.69
C ALA A 108 -1.19 -17.91 7.29
N VAL A 109 -0.51 -16.76 7.22
CA VAL A 109 -0.03 -16.16 5.97
C VAL A 109 1.10 -17.00 5.38
N LYS A 110 2.10 -17.37 6.18
CA LYS A 110 3.22 -18.23 5.75
C LYS A 110 2.72 -19.55 5.18
N ASN A 111 1.76 -20.21 5.83
CA ASN A 111 1.17 -21.45 5.35
C ASN A 111 0.49 -21.31 3.97
N GLN A 112 0.02 -20.10 3.62
CA GLN A 112 -0.53 -19.86 2.27
C GLN A 112 0.57 -19.54 1.27
N ILE A 113 1.64 -18.85 1.69
CA ILE A 113 2.81 -18.56 0.86
C ILE A 113 3.44 -19.88 0.37
N ASP A 114 3.61 -20.85 1.25
CA ASP A 114 4.18 -22.17 0.92
C ASP A 114 3.40 -22.92 -0.18
N LYS A 115 2.12 -22.55 -0.37
CA LYS A 115 1.22 -23.18 -1.37
C LYS A 115 1.06 -22.35 -2.65
N VAL A 116 1.71 -21.19 -2.75
CA VAL A 116 1.54 -20.28 -3.90
C VAL A 116 2.01 -20.92 -5.20
N SER A 117 3.15 -21.61 -5.18
CA SER A 117 3.69 -22.30 -6.36
C SER A 117 2.78 -23.42 -6.87
N GLU A 118 2.15 -24.17 -5.97
CA GLU A 118 1.22 -25.26 -6.33
C GLU A 118 -0.08 -24.69 -6.94
N ARG A 119 -0.58 -23.58 -6.40
CA ARG A 119 -1.86 -22.98 -6.80
C ARG A 119 -1.74 -21.97 -7.93
N ASN A 120 -0.53 -21.51 -8.21
CA ASN A 120 -0.27 -20.38 -9.12
C ASN A 120 -1.14 -19.16 -8.80
N SER A 121 -1.38 -18.89 -7.51
CA SER A 121 -2.23 -17.82 -6.99
C SER A 121 -1.75 -17.35 -5.62
N TYR A 122 -1.70 -16.05 -5.42
CA TYR A 122 -1.39 -15.40 -4.15
C TYR A 122 -2.64 -14.80 -3.46
N ARG A 123 -3.83 -15.08 -3.99
CA ARG A 123 -5.10 -14.58 -3.45
C ARG A 123 -5.32 -15.03 -2.01
N GLU A 124 -5.02 -16.28 -1.69
CA GLU A 124 -5.21 -16.87 -0.39
C GLU A 124 -4.25 -16.29 0.66
N VAL A 125 -3.09 -15.81 0.23
CA VAL A 125 -2.14 -15.07 1.10
C VAL A 125 -2.80 -13.79 1.62
N GLY A 126 -3.39 -13.00 0.72
CA GLY A 126 -4.13 -11.79 1.08
C GLY A 126 -5.37 -12.08 1.92
N ALA A 127 -6.11 -13.15 1.60
CA ALA A 127 -7.29 -13.56 2.35
C ALA A 127 -6.94 -13.97 3.79
N ALA A 128 -5.84 -14.70 4.00
CA ALA A 128 -5.38 -15.07 5.33
C ALA A 128 -5.03 -13.83 6.19
N TYR A 129 -4.31 -12.88 5.62
CA TYR A 129 -4.03 -11.61 6.30
C TYR A 129 -5.33 -10.86 6.65
N ALA A 130 -6.23 -10.69 5.68
CA ALA A 130 -7.48 -9.98 5.89
C ALA A 130 -8.32 -10.61 7.02
N GLN A 131 -8.30 -11.93 7.15
CA GLN A 131 -8.99 -12.62 8.25
C GLN A 131 -8.35 -12.34 9.61
N ILE A 132 -7.00 -12.33 9.70
CA ILE A 132 -6.30 -12.00 10.94
C ILE A 132 -6.62 -10.57 11.35
N LEU A 133 -6.52 -9.63 10.40
CA LEU A 133 -6.79 -8.22 10.66
C LEU A 133 -8.23 -7.99 11.11
N LYS A 134 -9.22 -8.60 10.44
CA LYS A 134 -10.62 -8.49 10.80
C LYS A 134 -10.97 -9.03 12.21
N ARG A 135 -10.16 -9.96 12.73
CA ARG A 135 -10.33 -10.48 14.09
C ARG A 135 -9.59 -9.65 15.14
N TYR A 136 -8.75 -8.73 14.74
CA TYR A 136 -8.00 -7.86 15.64
C TYR A 136 -8.91 -6.73 16.14
N LYS A 137 -9.09 -6.65 17.46
CA LYS A 137 -10.05 -5.72 18.09
C LYS A 137 -9.84 -4.25 17.70
N PRO A 138 -8.60 -3.70 17.74
CA PRO A 138 -8.37 -2.32 17.30
C PRO A 138 -8.78 -2.05 15.85
N TRP A 139 -8.61 -3.02 14.94
CA TRP A 139 -9.13 -2.90 13.58
C TRP A 139 -10.66 -2.84 13.54
N GLN A 140 -11.34 -3.64 14.37
CA GLN A 140 -12.81 -3.63 14.45
C GLN A 140 -13.32 -2.26 14.94
N GLU A 141 -12.62 -1.63 15.88
CA GLU A 141 -12.97 -0.28 16.34
C GLU A 141 -12.74 0.77 15.23
N LEU A 142 -11.67 0.65 14.43
CA LEU A 142 -11.47 1.49 13.25
C LEU A 142 -12.60 1.35 12.24
N VAL A 143 -13.05 0.13 11.96
CA VAL A 143 -14.18 -0.14 11.05
C VAL A 143 -15.49 0.46 11.57
N LYS A 144 -15.74 0.44 12.89
CA LYS A 144 -16.89 1.09 13.49
C LYS A 144 -16.86 2.61 13.30
N ARG A 145 -15.68 3.23 13.48
CA ARG A 145 -15.50 4.68 13.28
C ARG A 145 -15.55 5.07 11.79
N ASN A 146 -15.18 4.16 10.91
CA ASN A 146 -15.10 4.35 9.47
C ASN A 146 -15.94 3.29 8.73
N PRO A 147 -17.27 3.41 8.69
CA PRO A 147 -18.15 2.42 8.07
C PRO A 147 -17.77 2.17 6.61
N GLY A 148 -17.57 0.91 6.25
CA GLY A 148 -17.12 0.49 4.92
C GLY A 148 -15.62 0.36 4.75
N LEU A 149 -14.81 0.72 5.76
CA LEU A 149 -13.37 0.46 5.75
C LEU A 149 -13.11 -1.05 5.66
N ARG A 150 -12.22 -1.43 4.78
CA ARG A 150 -11.78 -2.81 4.53
C ARG A 150 -10.26 -2.90 4.62
N PRO A 151 -9.64 -4.08 4.75
CA PRO A 151 -8.18 -4.23 4.74
C PRO A 151 -7.50 -3.52 3.56
N TYR A 152 -8.12 -3.53 2.40
CA TYR A 152 -7.67 -2.80 1.21
C TYR A 152 -7.61 -1.27 1.39
N GLY A 153 -8.22 -0.75 2.44
CA GLY A 153 -8.10 0.65 2.87
C GLY A 153 -6.69 1.09 3.22
N LEU A 154 -5.79 0.14 3.57
CA LEU A 154 -4.35 0.41 3.73
C LEU A 154 -3.72 0.89 2.42
N ARG A 155 -4.01 0.21 1.32
CA ARG A 155 -3.54 0.59 -0.01
C ARG A 155 -4.19 1.89 -0.50
N HIS A 156 -5.46 2.10 -0.22
CA HIS A 156 -6.13 3.38 -0.50
C HIS A 156 -5.54 4.52 0.35
N GLY A 157 -5.14 4.25 1.59
CA GLY A 157 -4.44 5.18 2.46
C GLY A 157 -3.09 5.63 1.89
N TRP A 158 -2.34 4.72 1.26
CA TRP A 158 -1.13 5.07 0.52
C TRP A 158 -1.44 6.05 -0.61
N ALA A 159 -2.45 5.77 -1.45
CA ALA A 159 -2.84 6.65 -2.54
C ALA A 159 -3.31 8.02 -2.03
N TRP A 160 -4.05 8.05 -0.91
CA TRP A 160 -4.43 9.31 -0.28
C TRP A 160 -3.20 10.11 0.16
N ARG A 161 -2.22 9.48 0.81
CA ARG A 161 -0.97 10.15 1.19
C ARG A 161 -0.18 10.65 -0.01
N ALA A 162 -0.12 9.87 -1.07
CA ALA A 162 0.57 10.24 -2.30
C ALA A 162 0.05 11.56 -2.91
N HIS A 163 -1.26 11.83 -2.78
CA HIS A 163 -1.90 12.98 -3.41
C HIS A 163 -2.26 14.12 -2.47
N LYS A 164 -2.48 13.84 -1.17
CA LYS A 164 -3.09 14.80 -0.24
C LYS A 164 -2.26 15.12 1.00
N TYR A 165 -1.27 14.29 1.32
CA TYR A 165 -0.57 14.37 2.60
C TYR A 165 0.67 15.27 2.57
N SER A 166 1.33 15.36 1.42
CA SER A 166 2.52 16.17 1.20
C SER A 166 2.17 17.46 0.46
N SER A 167 2.95 18.54 0.72
CA SER A 167 2.92 19.77 -0.08
C SER A 167 3.43 19.56 -1.52
N ARG A 168 4.10 18.44 -1.78
CA ARG A 168 4.58 18.00 -3.10
C ARG A 168 3.94 16.65 -3.44
N PRO A 169 2.69 16.62 -3.91
CA PRO A 169 2.02 15.38 -4.27
C PRO A 169 2.68 14.71 -5.47
N LEU A 170 2.58 13.38 -5.52
CA LEU A 170 2.96 12.63 -6.71
C LEU A 170 1.98 12.89 -7.86
N HIS A 171 2.49 12.91 -9.09
CA HIS A 171 1.62 12.87 -10.27
C HIS A 171 0.84 11.55 -10.33
N TYR A 172 -0.37 11.59 -10.89
CA TYR A 172 -1.22 10.39 -11.01
C TYR A 172 -0.53 9.24 -11.75
N SER A 173 0.27 9.55 -12.79
CA SER A 173 1.04 8.55 -13.53
C SER A 173 2.12 7.88 -12.67
N GLN A 174 2.81 8.66 -11.84
CA GLN A 174 3.81 8.13 -10.90
C GLN A 174 3.17 7.25 -9.83
N ALA A 175 2.09 7.73 -9.21
CA ALA A 175 1.37 6.96 -8.21
C ALA A 175 0.79 5.67 -8.78
N ALA A 176 0.23 5.71 -9.99
CA ALA A 176 -0.26 4.53 -10.71
C ALA A 176 0.86 3.51 -10.96
N ALA A 177 2.03 3.97 -11.42
CA ALA A 177 3.20 3.12 -11.66
C ALA A 177 3.67 2.44 -10.37
N PHE A 178 3.86 3.18 -9.29
CA PHE A 178 4.24 2.62 -7.98
C PHE A 178 3.20 1.64 -7.42
N MET A 179 1.92 1.85 -7.69
CA MET A 179 0.85 0.93 -7.28
C MET A 179 0.68 -0.26 -8.25
N GLY A 180 1.28 -0.25 -9.43
CA GLY A 180 1.17 -1.33 -10.42
C GLY A 180 -0.22 -1.46 -11.02
N HIS A 181 -0.80 -0.35 -11.46
CA HIS A 181 -2.02 -0.30 -12.27
C HIS A 181 -1.97 0.84 -13.29
N SER A 182 -2.86 0.84 -14.27
CA SER A 182 -2.93 1.89 -15.26
C SER A 182 -3.37 3.23 -14.66
N VAL A 183 -3.00 4.33 -15.31
CA VAL A 183 -3.45 5.69 -14.93
C VAL A 183 -4.98 5.78 -14.94
N GLU A 184 -5.64 5.18 -15.93
CA GLU A 184 -7.10 5.11 -16.01
C GLU A 184 -7.71 4.45 -14.78
N THR A 185 -7.16 3.30 -14.37
CA THR A 185 -7.58 2.61 -13.14
C THR A 185 -7.37 3.49 -11.91
N HIS A 186 -6.24 4.19 -11.85
CA HIS A 186 -5.92 5.09 -10.74
C HIS A 186 -6.93 6.23 -10.66
N LEU A 187 -7.20 6.91 -11.76
CA LEU A 187 -8.17 7.99 -11.83
C LEU A 187 -9.58 7.53 -11.47
N LYS A 188 -10.00 6.35 -11.94
CA LYS A 188 -11.30 5.77 -11.61
C LYS A 188 -11.56 5.68 -10.10
N TYR A 189 -10.53 5.35 -9.32
CA TYR A 189 -10.68 5.19 -7.86
C TYR A 189 -10.42 6.47 -7.07
N TYR A 190 -9.57 7.37 -7.56
CA TYR A 190 -9.03 8.45 -6.73
C TYR A 190 -9.35 9.87 -7.23
N SER A 191 -9.88 10.04 -8.45
CA SER A 191 -10.24 11.36 -8.96
C SER A 191 -11.34 12.07 -8.15
N SER A 192 -12.22 11.31 -7.50
CA SER A 192 -13.29 11.87 -6.66
C SER A 192 -12.77 12.60 -5.39
N TRP A 193 -11.49 12.45 -5.05
CA TRP A 193 -10.89 13.17 -3.93
C TRP A 193 -10.50 14.62 -4.26
N VAL A 194 -10.49 15.01 -5.53
CA VAL A 194 -10.23 16.39 -5.96
C VAL A 194 -11.49 17.21 -5.73
N ASN A 195 -11.40 18.27 -4.96
CA ASN A 195 -12.51 19.19 -4.71
C ASN A 195 -12.25 20.56 -5.36
N ARG A 196 -13.32 21.39 -5.45
CA ARG A 196 -13.27 22.69 -6.12
C ARG A 196 -12.23 23.64 -5.50
N LYS A 197 -12.13 23.67 -4.17
CA LYS A 197 -11.18 24.55 -3.46
C LYS A 197 -9.73 24.22 -3.83
N GLU A 198 -9.40 22.92 -3.91
CA GLU A 198 -8.06 22.49 -4.31
C GLU A 198 -7.73 22.87 -5.75
N LEU A 199 -8.72 22.85 -6.65
CA LEU A 199 -8.53 23.30 -8.04
C LEU A 199 -8.26 24.79 -8.10
N GLU A 200 -9.00 25.61 -7.33
CA GLU A 200 -8.80 27.04 -7.23
C GLU A 200 -7.41 27.38 -6.66
N GLU A 201 -6.99 26.69 -5.60
CA GLU A 201 -5.65 26.86 -5.00
C GLU A 201 -4.53 26.43 -5.95
N ALA A 202 -4.72 25.33 -6.67
CA ALA A 202 -3.75 24.86 -7.66
C ALA A 202 -3.58 25.87 -8.81
N GLY A 203 -4.69 26.43 -9.33
CA GLY A 203 -4.66 27.45 -10.37
C GLY A 203 -3.94 28.72 -9.91
N LYS A 204 -4.19 29.15 -8.66
CA LYS A 204 -3.51 30.31 -8.07
C LYS A 204 -2.00 30.07 -7.94
N LYS A 205 -1.57 28.95 -7.36
CA LYS A 205 -0.15 28.58 -7.22
C LYS A 205 0.57 28.49 -8.55
N TYR A 206 -0.07 27.93 -9.59
CA TYR A 206 0.49 27.86 -10.92
C TYR A 206 0.80 29.26 -11.49
N ASN A 207 -0.18 30.16 -11.41
CA ASN A 207 0.00 31.53 -11.91
C ASN A 207 1.03 32.35 -11.10
N GLU A 208 1.10 32.15 -9.78
CA GLU A 208 2.14 32.77 -8.93
C GLU A 208 3.54 32.28 -9.31
N ALA A 209 3.70 30.98 -9.59
CA ALA A 209 4.97 30.41 -10.01
C ALA A 209 5.47 30.96 -11.36
N LEU A 210 4.56 31.27 -12.29
CA LEU A 210 4.92 31.89 -13.57
C LEU A 210 5.43 33.33 -13.44
N GLN A 211 5.00 34.04 -12.38
CA GLN A 211 5.42 35.43 -12.13
C GLN A 211 6.79 35.52 -11.43
N SER A 212 7.26 34.41 -10.83
CA SER A 212 8.53 34.31 -10.10
C SER A 212 9.65 33.66 -10.91
N ALA A 213 9.38 33.30 -12.16
CA ALA A 213 10.36 32.77 -13.13
C ALA A 213 10.85 33.87 -14.07
#